data_aca91e6e4652d9de3ff6c1a018804b75
#
_entry.id   aca91e6e4652d9de3ff6c1a018804b75
#
_cell.length_a   1.000
_cell.length_b   1.000
_cell.length_c   1.000
_cell.angle_alpha   90.00
_cell.angle_beta   90.00
_cell.angle_gamma   90.00
#
_symmetry.space_group_name_H-M   'P 1'
#
loop_
_entity.id
_entity.type
_entity.pdbx_description
1 polymer ?
#
loop_
_entity_poly.entity_id
_entity_poly.type
_entity_poly.pdbx_seq_one_letter_code
_entity_poly.pdbx_strand_id
1 'polypeptide(L)'
;ARISGYGSEYDLSYRCTGCFVTSETKYDLKNALIEDNCLDSVFLKRNDLLHDTKTQTFDIKLPTSGVVVGLKMLTGQDEKVLIGDEKEPKDNMVTSMLATIISKVNDESDPGYINEFIESMPVKDSKFLRELYPKLAPRVRLVDDFVCPKCYREEEMEVPLSAGFFWPR
;
A
#
# COMPACT_ATOMS: atom_id res chain seq x y z
N ALA A 1 -19.08 -4.41 -1.12
CA ALA A 1 -19.77 -4.93 -2.33
C ALA A 1 -19.80 -6.47 -2.33
N ARG A 2 -18.64 -7.19 -2.22
CA ARG A 2 -18.60 -8.66 -2.32
C ARG A 2 -19.50 -9.34 -1.26
N ILE A 3 -19.35 -8.95 0.02
CA ILE A 3 -20.10 -9.54 1.14
C ILE A 3 -21.61 -9.31 0.97
N SER A 4 -22.03 -8.13 0.54
CA SER A 4 -23.45 -7.82 0.38
C SER A 4 -24.09 -8.48 -0.84
N GLY A 5 -23.30 -8.79 -1.87
CA GLY A 5 -23.80 -9.42 -3.10
C GLY A 5 -23.76 -10.95 -3.09
N TYR A 6 -22.73 -11.54 -2.49
CA TYR A 6 -22.43 -12.98 -2.62
C TYR A 6 -22.13 -13.68 -1.29
N GLY A 7 -22.26 -12.95 -0.16
CA GLY A 7 -21.92 -13.48 1.16
C GLY A 7 -20.44 -13.31 1.52
N SER A 8 -20.13 -13.65 2.77
CA SER A 8 -18.79 -13.46 3.32
C SER A 8 -17.83 -14.63 3.05
N GLU A 9 -18.36 -15.81 2.75
CA GLU A 9 -17.53 -16.98 2.46
C GLU A 9 -16.89 -16.88 1.07
N TYR A 10 -15.61 -17.22 0.98
CA TYR A 10 -14.86 -17.29 -0.26
C TYR A 10 -14.13 -18.61 -0.37
N ASP A 11 -14.54 -19.43 -1.34
CA ASP A 11 -13.90 -20.72 -1.65
C ASP A 11 -12.63 -20.47 -2.44
N LEU A 12 -11.52 -21.03 -2.00
CA LEU A 12 -10.22 -20.88 -2.65
C LEU A 12 -9.42 -22.18 -2.62
N SER A 13 -8.51 -22.32 -3.58
CA SER A 13 -7.54 -23.41 -3.64
C SER A 13 -6.18 -22.88 -3.19
N TYR A 14 -5.58 -23.54 -2.19
CA TYR A 14 -4.26 -23.20 -1.68
C TYR A 14 -3.28 -24.34 -1.88
N ARG A 15 -2.06 -24.04 -2.32
CA ARG A 15 -0.98 -25.00 -2.51
C ARG A 15 0.01 -24.91 -1.36
N CYS A 16 0.07 -25.96 -0.55
CA CYS A 16 1.01 -26.04 0.58
C CYS A 16 2.47 -25.85 0.13
N THR A 17 3.22 -24.99 0.81
CA THR A 17 4.63 -24.74 0.51
C THR A 17 5.56 -25.92 0.89
N GLY A 18 5.10 -26.79 1.81
CA GLY A 18 5.89 -27.93 2.28
C GLY A 18 5.76 -29.19 1.42
N CYS A 19 4.54 -29.62 1.09
CA CYS A 19 4.32 -30.88 0.34
C CYS A 19 3.72 -30.65 -1.06
N PHE A 20 3.46 -29.42 -1.45
CA PHE A 20 2.96 -28.98 -2.75
C PHE A 20 1.58 -29.55 -3.13
N VAL A 21 0.85 -30.10 -2.16
CA VAL A 21 -0.53 -30.53 -2.37
C VAL A 21 -1.43 -29.30 -2.40
N THR A 22 -2.35 -29.28 -3.37
CA THR A 22 -3.41 -28.27 -3.45
C THR A 22 -4.63 -28.77 -2.65
N SER A 23 -5.15 -27.92 -1.80
CA SER A 23 -6.33 -28.17 -0.98
C SER A 23 -7.35 -27.06 -1.21
N GLU A 24 -8.63 -27.43 -1.18
CA GLU A 24 -9.70 -26.45 -1.13
C GLU A 24 -9.93 -26.00 0.32
N THR A 25 -10.07 -24.72 0.52
CA THR A 25 -10.35 -24.12 1.83
C THR A 25 -11.32 -22.95 1.67
N LYS A 26 -11.91 -22.53 2.78
CA LYS A 26 -12.84 -21.41 2.83
C LYS A 26 -12.25 -20.30 3.69
N TYR A 27 -12.40 -19.08 3.21
CA TYR A 27 -12.03 -17.87 3.94
C TYR A 27 -13.28 -17.03 4.23
N ASP A 28 -13.43 -16.58 5.46
CA ASP A 28 -14.49 -15.60 5.79
C ASP A 28 -13.93 -14.19 5.67
N LEU A 29 -14.44 -13.44 4.69
CA LEU A 29 -14.05 -12.05 4.43
C LEU A 29 -14.27 -11.09 5.61
N LYS A 30 -15.02 -11.51 6.63
CA LYS A 30 -15.15 -10.75 7.88
C LYS A 30 -13.87 -10.76 8.71
N ASN A 31 -13.00 -11.74 8.47
CA ASN A 31 -11.70 -11.87 9.15
C ASN A 31 -10.60 -11.03 8.46
N ALA A 32 -10.94 -10.25 7.42
CA ALA A 32 -9.98 -9.38 6.76
C ALA A 32 -9.37 -8.38 7.74
N LEU A 33 -8.03 -8.34 7.77
CA LEU A 33 -7.30 -7.38 8.59
C LEU A 33 -7.22 -6.03 7.86
N ILE A 34 -7.76 -5.00 8.50
CA ILE A 34 -7.68 -3.63 7.99
C ILE A 34 -6.53 -2.94 8.73
N GLU A 35 -5.50 -2.57 7.99
CA GLU A 35 -4.38 -1.78 8.49
C GLU A 35 -4.55 -0.34 8.03
N ASP A 36 -4.85 0.56 8.96
CA ASP A 36 -5.07 1.99 8.71
C ASP A 36 -4.08 2.83 9.52
N ASN A 37 -2.81 2.73 9.15
CA ASN A 37 -1.71 3.39 9.85
C ASN A 37 -1.77 4.92 9.72
N CYS A 38 -2.47 5.45 8.72
CA CYS A 38 -2.62 6.90 8.57
C CYS A 38 -3.46 7.53 9.69
N LEU A 39 -4.27 6.74 10.39
CA LEU A 39 -5.04 7.15 11.57
C LEU A 39 -4.44 6.64 12.89
N ASP A 40 -3.43 5.77 12.83
CA ASP A 40 -2.78 5.24 14.03
C ASP A 40 -1.79 6.25 14.62
N SER A 41 -2.18 6.84 15.76
CA SER A 41 -1.36 7.83 16.47
C SER A 41 -0.01 7.29 16.95
N VAL A 42 0.12 5.98 17.19
CA VAL A 42 1.37 5.35 17.60
C VAL A 42 2.31 5.24 16.41
N PHE A 43 1.79 4.79 15.25
CA PHE A 43 2.54 4.72 14.02
C PHE A 43 3.04 6.10 13.58
N LEU A 44 2.17 7.13 13.62
CA LEU A 44 2.51 8.50 13.25
C LEU A 44 3.63 9.06 14.13
N LYS A 45 3.52 8.92 15.46
CA LYS A 45 4.55 9.38 16.39
C LYS A 45 5.88 8.65 16.23
N ARG A 46 5.84 7.32 16.00
CA ARG A 46 7.05 6.51 15.81
C ARG A 46 7.84 6.90 14.57
N ASN A 47 7.17 7.41 13.56
CA ASN A 47 7.77 7.81 12.28
C ASN A 47 7.90 9.33 12.14
N ASP A 48 7.69 10.12 13.22
CA ASP A 48 7.74 11.59 13.22
C ASP A 48 6.83 12.22 12.15
N LEU A 49 5.66 11.61 11.92
CA LEU A 49 4.65 12.10 10.98
C LEU A 49 3.69 13.06 11.68
N LEU A 50 3.52 14.23 11.12
CA LEU A 50 2.52 15.21 11.56
C LEU A 50 1.34 15.18 10.59
N HIS A 51 0.19 14.73 11.07
CA HIS A 51 -1.04 14.69 10.27
C HIS A 51 -1.73 16.05 10.31
N ASP A 52 -1.80 16.72 9.17
CA ASP A 52 -2.64 17.91 8.99
C ASP A 52 -4.04 17.47 8.55
N THR A 53 -4.99 17.55 9.48
CA THR A 53 -6.39 17.14 9.25
C THR A 53 -7.15 18.05 8.29
N LYS A 54 -6.66 19.28 8.01
CA LYS A 54 -7.30 20.21 7.08
C LYS A 54 -6.97 19.87 5.63
N THR A 55 -5.70 19.60 5.37
CA THR A 55 -5.17 19.29 4.03
C THR A 55 -5.15 17.79 3.76
N GLN A 56 -5.38 16.95 4.78
CA GLN A 56 -5.25 15.49 4.72
C GLN A 56 -3.85 15.06 4.25
N THR A 57 -2.82 15.81 4.67
CA THR A 57 -1.42 15.55 4.36
C THR A 57 -0.65 15.11 5.60
N PHE A 58 0.45 14.41 5.39
CA PHE A 58 1.35 13.93 6.43
C PHE A 58 2.72 14.57 6.23
N ASP A 59 3.09 15.47 7.13
CA ASP A 59 4.39 16.14 7.06
C ASP A 59 5.45 15.27 7.72
N ILE A 60 6.56 15.07 7.02
CA ILE A 60 7.72 14.30 7.51
C ILE A 60 9.02 14.99 7.17
N LYS A 61 9.95 14.94 8.12
CA LYS A 61 11.32 15.43 7.91
C LYS A 61 12.18 14.33 7.31
N LEU A 62 12.79 14.61 6.16
CA LEU A 62 13.67 13.67 5.47
C LEU A 62 14.99 13.46 6.24
N PRO A 63 15.51 12.22 6.31
CA PRO A 63 16.64 11.89 7.18
C PRO A 63 17.98 12.44 6.70
N THR A 64 18.18 12.67 5.40
CA THR A 64 19.46 13.11 4.83
C THR A 64 19.47 14.60 4.54
N SER A 65 18.48 15.09 3.81
CA SER A 65 18.39 16.52 3.46
C SER A 65 17.86 17.38 4.62
N GLY A 66 17.13 16.78 5.58
CA GLY A 66 16.47 17.51 6.65
C GLY A 66 15.27 18.35 6.20
N VAL A 67 14.90 18.26 4.93
CA VAL A 67 13.75 18.98 4.35
C VAL A 67 12.45 18.34 4.83
N VAL A 68 11.44 19.16 5.09
CA VAL A 68 10.10 18.68 5.45
C VAL A 68 9.27 18.53 4.17
N VAL A 69 8.71 17.35 3.94
CA VAL A 69 7.82 17.10 2.81
C VAL A 69 6.42 16.72 3.30
N GLY A 70 5.39 17.24 2.63
CA GLY A 70 4.00 16.86 2.87
C GLY A 70 3.61 15.74 1.90
N LEU A 71 3.16 14.61 2.46
CA LEU A 71 2.68 13.46 1.70
C LEU A 71 1.15 13.47 1.65
N LYS A 72 0.57 13.29 0.47
CA LYS A 72 -0.87 13.06 0.31
C LYS A 72 -1.17 11.58 0.09
N MET A 73 -2.35 11.15 0.50
CA MET A 73 -2.84 9.82 0.13
C MET A 73 -3.26 9.81 -1.36
N LEU A 74 -2.88 8.75 -2.07
CA LEU A 74 -3.30 8.54 -3.46
C LEU A 74 -4.81 8.35 -3.53
N THR A 75 -5.42 9.02 -4.49
CA THR A 75 -6.80 8.79 -4.89
C THR A 75 -6.86 7.82 -6.07
N GLY A 76 -8.03 7.23 -6.35
CA GLY A 76 -8.19 6.38 -7.53
C GLY A 76 -7.97 7.11 -8.87
N GLN A 77 -7.97 8.44 -8.88
CA GLN A 77 -7.59 9.24 -10.05
C GLN A 77 -6.07 9.31 -10.19
N ASP A 78 -5.34 9.54 -9.08
CA ASP A 78 -3.88 9.52 -9.07
C ASP A 78 -3.33 8.17 -9.53
N GLU A 79 -3.95 7.06 -9.07
CA GLU A 79 -3.57 5.70 -9.47
C GLU A 79 -3.77 5.47 -10.98
N LYS A 80 -4.87 5.97 -11.55
CA LYS A 80 -5.13 5.87 -13.00
C LYS A 80 -4.07 6.61 -13.82
N VAL A 81 -3.61 7.77 -13.35
CA VAL A 81 -2.55 8.52 -14.00
C VAL A 81 -1.24 7.73 -13.96
N LEU A 82 -0.87 7.18 -12.80
CA LEU A 82 0.33 6.37 -12.65
C LEU A 82 0.32 5.08 -13.48
N ILE A 83 -0.84 4.41 -13.62
CA ILE A 83 -1.00 3.19 -14.43
C ILE A 83 -1.09 3.53 -15.92
N GLY A 84 -1.71 4.67 -16.27
CA GLY A 84 -1.90 5.12 -17.66
C GLY A 84 -0.58 5.48 -18.37
N ASP A 85 0.45 5.79 -17.61
CA ASP A 85 1.80 6.11 -18.10
C ASP A 85 2.69 4.86 -18.32
N GLU A 86 2.10 3.67 -18.56
CA GLU A 86 2.85 2.45 -18.91
C GLU A 86 3.78 2.60 -20.15
N LYS A 87 3.67 3.72 -20.88
CA LYS A 87 4.53 4.06 -22.01
C LYS A 87 5.80 4.80 -21.62
N GLU A 88 5.88 5.30 -20.38
CA GLU A 88 7.07 5.96 -19.86
C GLU A 88 8.16 4.92 -19.52
N PRO A 89 9.44 5.23 -19.80
CA PRO A 89 10.55 4.38 -19.39
C PRO A 89 10.53 4.12 -17.87
N LYS A 90 10.84 2.90 -17.44
CA LYS A 90 10.86 2.52 -16.01
C LYS A 90 11.73 3.43 -15.13
N ASP A 91 12.68 4.14 -15.72
CA ASP A 91 13.56 5.07 -15.00
C ASP A 91 12.80 6.28 -14.44
N ASN A 92 11.67 6.67 -15.05
CA ASN A 92 10.84 7.79 -14.60
C ASN A 92 9.73 7.40 -13.62
N MET A 93 9.46 6.09 -13.44
CA MET A 93 8.36 5.62 -12.58
C MET A 93 8.51 6.08 -11.13
N VAL A 94 9.74 6.07 -10.59
CA VAL A 94 10.00 6.51 -9.21
C VAL A 94 9.77 8.02 -9.07
N THR A 95 10.25 8.79 -10.02
CA THR A 95 10.06 10.26 -10.06
C THR A 95 8.59 10.61 -10.18
N SER A 96 7.85 9.96 -11.08
CA SER A 96 6.41 10.16 -11.27
C SER A 96 5.60 9.79 -10.03
N MET A 97 5.95 8.67 -9.36
CA MET A 97 5.33 8.28 -8.09
C MET A 97 5.57 9.34 -7.02
N LEU A 98 6.83 9.79 -6.83
CA LEU A 98 7.16 10.81 -5.84
C LEU A 98 6.47 12.14 -6.14
N ALA A 99 6.42 12.57 -7.41
CA ALA A 99 5.71 13.76 -7.82
C ALA A 99 4.20 13.69 -7.56
N THR A 100 3.64 12.48 -7.57
CA THR A 100 2.22 12.28 -7.27
C THR A 100 1.93 12.29 -5.78
N ILE A 101 2.80 11.72 -4.93
CA ILE A 101 2.55 11.63 -3.48
C ILE A 101 3.02 12.85 -2.69
N ILE A 102 4.01 13.61 -3.19
CA ILE A 102 4.50 14.82 -2.52
C ILE A 102 3.59 15.98 -2.91
N SER A 103 2.94 16.59 -1.93
CA SER A 103 2.04 17.73 -2.11
C SER A 103 2.70 19.09 -1.81
N LYS A 104 3.77 19.09 -1.00
CA LYS A 104 4.55 20.27 -0.66
C LYS A 104 5.96 19.90 -0.22
N VAL A 105 6.88 20.84 -0.38
CA VAL A 105 8.27 20.77 0.10
C VAL A 105 8.52 22.00 0.97
N ASN A 106 8.75 21.77 2.28
CA ASN A 106 8.62 22.80 3.31
C ASN A 106 7.22 23.43 3.24
N ASP A 107 7.12 24.72 2.98
CA ASP A 107 5.83 25.43 2.85
C ASP A 107 5.47 25.73 1.38
N GLU A 108 6.26 25.23 0.41
CA GLU A 108 6.06 25.49 -1.02
C GLU A 108 5.32 24.32 -1.68
N SER A 109 4.26 24.67 -2.43
CA SER A 109 3.39 23.70 -3.13
C SER A 109 3.40 23.85 -4.64
N ASP A 110 4.33 24.66 -5.18
CA ASP A 110 4.49 24.79 -6.63
C ASP A 110 4.96 23.47 -7.27
N PRO A 111 4.25 22.93 -8.27
CA PRO A 111 4.63 21.68 -8.92
C PRO A 111 6.01 21.71 -9.57
N GLY A 112 6.43 22.85 -10.11
CA GLY A 112 7.76 23.01 -10.71
C GLY A 112 8.85 22.86 -9.66
N TYR A 113 8.70 23.53 -8.52
CA TYR A 113 9.62 23.43 -7.40
C TYR A 113 9.69 22.00 -6.81
N ILE A 114 8.53 21.34 -6.68
CA ILE A 114 8.47 19.95 -6.21
C ILE A 114 9.23 19.01 -7.15
N ASN A 115 9.07 19.16 -8.47
CA ASN A 115 9.77 18.35 -9.45
C ASN A 115 11.29 18.58 -9.41
N GLU A 116 11.74 19.83 -9.34
CA GLU A 116 13.17 20.16 -9.21
C GLU A 116 13.77 19.55 -7.92
N PHE A 117 13.04 19.63 -6.82
CA PHE A 117 13.43 18.99 -5.56
C PHE A 117 13.56 17.47 -5.71
N ILE A 118 12.59 16.80 -6.36
CA ILE A 118 12.60 15.34 -6.54
C ILE A 118 13.81 14.92 -7.39
N GLU A 119 14.14 15.65 -8.44
CA GLU A 119 15.30 15.37 -9.29
C GLU A 119 16.64 15.53 -8.55
N SER A 120 16.71 16.48 -7.63
CA SER A 120 17.90 16.75 -6.80
C SER A 120 17.94 15.97 -5.48
N MET A 121 16.87 15.20 -5.16
CA MET A 121 16.72 14.51 -3.90
C MET A 121 17.81 13.43 -3.69
N PRO A 122 18.43 13.36 -2.50
CA PRO A 122 19.33 12.27 -2.15
C PRO A 122 18.66 10.91 -2.27
N VAL A 123 19.38 9.92 -2.82
CA VAL A 123 18.87 8.55 -3.01
C VAL A 123 18.35 7.92 -1.69
N LYS A 124 18.97 8.24 -0.56
CA LYS A 124 18.55 7.76 0.76
C LYS A 124 17.16 8.29 1.14
N ASP A 125 16.88 9.55 0.83
CA ASP A 125 15.59 10.19 1.13
C ASP A 125 14.50 9.62 0.22
N SER A 126 14.80 9.44 -1.08
CA SER A 126 13.90 8.77 -2.02
C SER A 126 13.58 7.33 -1.59
N LYS A 127 14.59 6.56 -1.15
CA LYS A 127 14.40 5.20 -0.62
C LYS A 127 13.53 5.21 0.63
N PHE A 128 13.80 6.12 1.57
CA PHE A 128 13.03 6.26 2.80
C PHE A 128 11.55 6.52 2.52
N LEU A 129 11.21 7.44 1.61
CA LEU A 129 9.84 7.73 1.23
C LEU A 129 9.14 6.52 0.60
N ARG A 130 9.81 5.78 -0.27
CA ARG A 130 9.27 4.57 -0.90
C ARG A 130 9.03 3.42 0.08
N GLU A 131 9.80 3.34 1.16
CA GLU A 131 9.62 2.33 2.21
C GLU A 131 8.54 2.74 3.23
N LEU A 132 8.39 4.04 3.47
CA LEU A 132 7.43 4.58 4.42
C LEU A 132 6.01 4.64 3.84
N TYR A 133 5.87 5.16 2.62
CA TYR A 133 4.56 5.43 2.02
C TYR A 133 3.64 4.21 1.94
N PRO A 134 4.09 3.00 1.50
CA PRO A 134 3.24 1.81 1.50
C PRO A 134 2.79 1.36 2.90
N LYS A 135 3.54 1.74 3.94
CA LYS A 135 3.16 1.43 5.33
C LYS A 135 2.16 2.44 5.88
N LEU A 136 2.22 3.68 5.39
CA LEU A 136 1.30 4.74 5.77
C LEU A 136 -0.07 4.55 5.12
N ALA A 137 -0.10 4.16 3.84
CA ALA A 137 -1.33 3.98 3.08
C ALA A 137 -2.24 2.90 3.73
N PRO A 138 -3.55 3.18 3.86
CA PRO A 138 -4.48 2.17 4.36
C PRO A 138 -4.51 0.97 3.43
N ARG A 139 -4.50 -0.23 4.01
CA ARG A 139 -4.53 -1.48 3.26
C ARG A 139 -5.38 -2.53 3.94
N VAL A 140 -5.90 -3.44 3.14
CA VAL A 140 -6.62 -4.63 3.61
C VAL A 140 -5.73 -5.84 3.33
N ARG A 141 -5.42 -6.59 4.39
CA ARG A 141 -4.75 -7.88 4.28
C ARG A 141 -5.78 -8.99 4.43
N LEU A 142 -5.86 -9.84 3.44
CA LEU A 142 -6.65 -11.06 3.47
C LEU A 142 -5.70 -12.21 3.78
N VAL A 143 -5.59 -12.55 5.05
CA VAL A 143 -4.71 -13.62 5.54
C VAL A 143 -5.49 -14.57 6.43
N ASP A 144 -5.11 -15.83 6.43
CA ASP A 144 -5.68 -16.86 7.28
C ASP A 144 -4.62 -17.88 7.66
N ASP A 145 -4.83 -18.57 8.76
CA ASP A 145 -3.98 -19.66 9.18
C ASP A 145 -4.40 -20.94 8.45
N PHE A 146 -3.53 -21.45 7.60
CA PHE A 146 -3.75 -22.67 6.84
C PHE A 146 -3.01 -23.85 7.48
N VAL A 147 -3.75 -24.92 7.75
CA VAL A 147 -3.18 -26.20 8.19
C VAL A 147 -3.31 -27.22 7.05
N CYS A 148 -2.18 -27.67 6.53
CA CYS A 148 -2.18 -28.61 5.42
C CYS A 148 -2.77 -29.97 5.83
N PRO A 149 -3.81 -30.50 5.16
CA PRO A 149 -4.42 -31.77 5.54
C PRO A 149 -3.52 -32.98 5.28
N LYS A 150 -2.44 -32.84 4.49
CA LYS A 150 -1.52 -33.94 4.16
C LYS A 150 -0.29 -33.99 5.06
N CYS A 151 0.38 -32.87 5.30
CA CYS A 151 1.63 -32.82 6.05
C CYS A 151 1.53 -32.08 7.39
N TYR A 152 0.35 -31.60 7.73
CA TYR A 152 0.02 -30.87 8.97
C TYR A 152 0.90 -29.64 9.22
N ARG A 153 1.51 -29.11 8.16
CA ARG A 153 2.25 -27.86 8.24
C ARG A 153 1.28 -26.70 8.43
N GLU A 154 1.58 -25.87 9.42
CA GLU A 154 0.88 -24.62 9.69
C GLU A 154 1.64 -23.49 9.01
N GLU A 155 0.94 -22.65 8.26
CA GLU A 155 1.51 -21.48 7.61
C GLU A 155 0.44 -20.38 7.41
N GLU A 156 0.85 -19.11 7.50
CA GLU A 156 -0.01 -18.01 7.14
C GLU A 156 -0.21 -18.02 5.62
N MET A 157 -1.47 -18.09 5.21
CA MET A 157 -1.88 -18.07 3.82
C MET A 157 -2.38 -16.69 3.44
N GLU A 158 -1.80 -16.11 2.40
CA GLU A 158 -2.36 -14.92 1.78
C GLU A 158 -3.45 -15.33 0.79
N VAL A 159 -4.67 -14.78 0.97
CA VAL A 159 -5.85 -15.12 0.17
C VAL A 159 -5.76 -14.45 -1.20
N PRO A 160 -5.65 -15.20 -2.30
CA PRO A 160 -5.49 -14.63 -3.63
C PRO A 160 -6.80 -13.99 -4.12
N LEU A 161 -6.73 -12.74 -4.58
CA LEU A 161 -7.83 -12.07 -5.26
C LEU A 161 -7.85 -12.47 -6.74
N SER A 162 -8.59 -13.53 -7.04
CA SER A 162 -8.77 -14.01 -8.42
C SER A 162 -10.03 -13.43 -9.07
N ALA A 163 -10.22 -13.68 -10.36
CA ALA A 163 -11.47 -13.32 -11.04
C ALA A 163 -12.70 -13.95 -10.37
N GLY A 164 -12.58 -15.17 -9.83
CA GLY A 164 -13.63 -15.85 -9.06
C GLY A 164 -14.01 -15.15 -7.76
N PHE A 165 -13.12 -14.31 -7.20
CA PHE A 165 -13.45 -13.47 -6.05
C PHE A 165 -14.51 -12.42 -6.40
N PHE A 166 -14.40 -11.80 -7.59
CA PHE A 166 -15.34 -10.75 -8.04
C PHE A 166 -16.59 -11.32 -8.71
N TRP A 167 -16.45 -12.45 -9.40
CA TRP A 167 -17.53 -13.14 -10.13
C TRP A 167 -17.56 -14.62 -9.73
N PRO A 168 -18.13 -14.96 -8.54
CA PRO A 168 -18.31 -16.36 -8.15
C PRO A 168 -19.30 -17.02 -9.13
N ARG A 169 -19.01 -18.26 -9.49
CA ARG A 169 -19.84 -19.07 -10.37
C ARG A 169 -20.96 -19.75 -9.61
#